data_7683b5d9c3f7b9ff74cea48d102c2bb2
#
_entry.id   7683b5d9c3f7b9ff74cea48d102c2bb2
#
_cell.length_a   1.000
_cell.length_b   1.000
_cell.length_c   1.000
_cell.angle_alpha   90.00
_cell.angle_beta   90.00
_cell.angle_gamma   90.00
#
_symmetry.space_group_name_H-M   'P 1'
#
loop_
_entity.id
_entity.type
_entity.pdbx_description
1 polymer ?
#
loop_
_entity_poly.entity_id
_entity_poly.type
_entity_poly.pdbx_seq_one_letter_code
_entity_poly.pdbx_strand_id
1 'polypeptide(L)'
;GYGMNPVWDEETQKLMQKWNLFRREMVTDFVRRCSAIILEMNPECLLTVAVKPNPKQARNRYFQEWDKWLAEGLVDYVLPMNYASDIRGFAGVIDEIYDVVPNKYWPGIIMGISIFNQSSLDSRDKIHYSRITGFRGISLFSYDSRKDDLSYYLPIVEEMMSNGEE
;
A
#
# COMPACT_ATOMS: atom_id res chain seq x y z
N GLY A 1 -10.09 -9.37 -34.78
CA GLY A 1 -9.41 -10.58 -34.40
C GLY A 1 -8.76 -10.38 -33.05
N TYR A 2 -9.31 -10.97 -32.00
CA TYR A 2 -8.65 -11.02 -30.70
C TYR A 2 -7.50 -12.01 -30.86
N GLY A 3 -6.25 -11.51 -30.86
CA GLY A 3 -5.08 -12.34 -30.87
C GLY A 3 -5.10 -13.27 -29.67
N MET A 4 -5.10 -14.57 -29.91
CA MET A 4 -4.84 -15.55 -28.87
C MET A 4 -3.49 -15.20 -28.22
N ASN A 5 -3.44 -15.10 -26.89
CA ASN A 5 -2.17 -15.03 -26.19
C ASN A 5 -1.31 -16.19 -26.69
N PRO A 6 -0.07 -15.94 -27.13
CA PRO A 6 0.79 -17.02 -27.57
C PRO A 6 0.92 -18.03 -26.41
N VAL A 7 0.58 -19.29 -26.69
CA VAL A 7 0.89 -20.37 -25.75
C VAL A 7 2.42 -20.49 -25.76
N TRP A 8 3.04 -19.93 -24.74
CA TRP A 8 4.49 -19.97 -24.60
C TRP A 8 4.88 -21.42 -24.30
N ASP A 9 5.93 -21.90 -24.96
CA ASP A 9 6.47 -23.21 -24.65
C ASP A 9 7.03 -23.27 -23.20
N GLU A 10 7.24 -24.46 -22.71
CA GLU A 10 7.64 -24.68 -21.31
C GLU A 10 9.00 -24.01 -20.98
N GLU A 11 9.91 -23.94 -21.93
CA GLU A 11 11.21 -23.31 -21.75
C GLU A 11 11.08 -21.78 -21.61
N THR A 12 10.29 -21.16 -22.46
CA THR A 12 9.98 -19.72 -22.38
C THR A 12 9.28 -19.38 -21.06
N GLN A 13 8.33 -20.20 -20.61
CA GLN A 13 7.67 -20.00 -19.32
C GLN A 13 8.68 -20.07 -18.15
N LYS A 14 9.57 -21.05 -18.14
CA LYS A 14 10.64 -21.16 -17.12
C LYS A 14 11.59 -19.96 -17.15
N LEU A 15 11.95 -19.47 -18.33
CA LEU A 15 12.79 -18.28 -18.48
C LEU A 15 12.09 -17.04 -17.92
N MET A 16 10.81 -16.85 -18.23
CA MET A 16 10.03 -15.72 -17.72
C MET A 16 9.86 -15.77 -16.18
N GLN A 17 9.70 -16.96 -15.62
CA GLN A 17 9.64 -17.12 -14.15
C GLN A 17 10.97 -16.71 -13.50
N LYS A 18 12.11 -17.17 -14.04
CA LYS A 18 13.46 -16.78 -13.55
C LYS A 18 13.67 -15.27 -13.68
N TRP A 19 13.26 -14.67 -14.81
CA TRP A 19 13.35 -13.24 -15.03
C TRP A 19 12.50 -12.44 -14.05
N ASN A 20 11.29 -12.88 -13.77
CA ASN A 20 10.42 -12.25 -12.77
C ASN A 20 10.97 -12.36 -11.35
N LEU A 21 11.56 -13.51 -11.00
CA LEU A 21 12.25 -13.70 -9.73
C LEU A 21 13.43 -12.73 -9.60
N PHE A 22 14.31 -12.69 -10.60
CA PHE A 22 15.44 -11.77 -10.63
C PHE A 22 15.01 -10.31 -10.42
N ARG A 23 13.96 -9.85 -11.13
CA ARG A 23 13.45 -8.48 -10.95
C ARG A 23 12.96 -8.20 -9.53
N ARG A 24 12.27 -9.15 -8.91
CA ARG A 24 11.83 -9.03 -7.50
C ARG A 24 13.02 -8.94 -6.54
N GLU A 25 14.02 -9.79 -6.77
CA GLU A 25 15.25 -9.76 -5.97
C GLU A 25 15.98 -8.44 -6.10
N MET A 26 16.06 -7.86 -7.31
CA MET A 26 16.70 -6.56 -7.51
C MET A 26 15.98 -5.42 -6.79
N VAL A 27 14.64 -5.40 -6.81
CA VAL A 27 13.88 -4.38 -6.08
C VAL A 27 14.04 -4.57 -4.56
N THR A 28 13.96 -5.81 -4.07
CA THR A 28 14.17 -6.12 -2.65
C THR A 28 15.60 -5.80 -2.19
N ASP A 29 16.62 -6.08 -3.03
CA ASP A 29 18.00 -5.73 -2.72
C ASP A 29 18.20 -4.21 -2.63
N PHE A 30 17.55 -3.44 -3.52
CA PHE A 30 17.56 -1.98 -3.42
C PHE A 30 16.98 -1.50 -2.09
N VAL A 31 15.81 -2.02 -1.68
CA VAL A 31 15.18 -1.67 -0.40
C VAL A 31 16.10 -2.05 0.79
N ARG A 32 16.72 -3.23 0.73
CA ARG A 32 17.65 -3.69 1.76
C ARG A 32 18.87 -2.76 1.90
N ARG A 33 19.44 -2.31 0.78
CA ARG A 33 20.55 -1.34 0.81
C ARG A 33 20.12 0.01 1.38
N CYS A 34 18.95 0.50 1.02
CA CYS A 34 18.41 1.74 1.62
C CYS A 34 18.25 1.59 3.13
N SER A 35 17.66 0.49 3.60
CA SER A 35 17.51 0.18 5.02
C SER A 35 18.86 0.16 5.75
N ALA A 36 19.86 -0.52 5.19
CA ALA A 36 21.19 -0.61 5.78
C ALA A 36 21.88 0.77 5.90
N ILE A 37 21.79 1.58 4.85
CA ILE A 37 22.37 2.95 4.85
C ILE A 37 21.68 3.83 5.89
N ILE A 38 20.36 3.78 5.98
CA ILE A 38 19.60 4.58 6.94
C ILE A 38 19.96 4.17 8.37
N LEU A 39 20.00 2.87 8.64
CA LEU A 39 20.36 2.34 9.96
C LEU A 39 21.79 2.76 10.38
N GLU A 40 22.73 2.80 9.43
CA GLU A 40 24.11 3.24 9.67
C GLU A 40 24.20 4.75 9.96
N MET A 41 23.45 5.56 9.18
CA MET A 41 23.53 7.02 9.26
C MET A 41 22.71 7.61 10.41
N ASN A 42 21.52 7.09 10.63
CA ASN A 42 20.60 7.55 11.67
C ASN A 42 19.60 6.44 12.03
N PRO A 43 19.88 5.63 13.06
CA PRO A 43 19.03 4.52 13.48
C PRO A 43 17.62 4.92 13.98
N GLU A 44 17.43 6.20 14.33
CA GLU A 44 16.10 6.73 14.72
C GLU A 44 15.24 7.14 13.52
N CYS A 45 15.80 7.12 12.30
CA CYS A 45 15.08 7.47 11.09
C CYS A 45 14.22 6.30 10.61
N LEU A 46 12.93 6.55 10.42
CA LEU A 46 11.99 5.54 9.92
C LEU A 46 12.03 5.45 8.40
N LEU A 47 12.17 4.24 7.87
CA LEU A 47 12.05 3.97 6.44
C LEU A 47 10.61 3.59 6.10
N THR A 48 9.96 4.41 5.28
CA THR A 48 8.61 4.15 4.78
C THR A 48 8.59 4.04 3.27
N VAL A 49 7.72 3.20 2.72
CA VAL A 49 7.62 2.98 1.27
C VAL A 49 6.17 3.01 0.79
N ALA A 50 5.90 3.82 -0.24
CA ALA A 50 4.64 3.78 -0.96
C ALA A 50 4.62 2.60 -1.94
N VAL A 51 3.56 1.79 -1.89
CA VAL A 51 3.49 0.52 -2.62
C VAL A 51 2.16 0.34 -3.35
N LYS A 52 2.13 -0.56 -4.33
CA LYS A 52 0.87 -1.00 -4.93
C LYS A 52 0.04 -1.75 -3.88
N PRO A 53 -1.28 -1.44 -3.78
CA PRO A 53 -2.07 -1.83 -2.62
C PRO A 53 -2.36 -3.33 -2.56
N ASN A 54 -2.68 -3.98 -3.70
CA ASN A 54 -2.92 -5.41 -3.76
C ASN A 54 -1.59 -6.17 -3.72
N PRO A 55 -1.30 -7.02 -2.69
CA PRO A 55 -0.01 -7.67 -2.52
C PRO A 55 0.36 -8.62 -3.68
N LYS A 56 -0.63 -9.37 -4.20
CA LYS A 56 -0.42 -10.30 -5.33
C LYS A 56 -0.06 -9.53 -6.61
N GLN A 57 -0.75 -8.43 -6.87
CA GLN A 57 -0.47 -7.56 -8.02
C GLN A 57 0.87 -6.82 -7.85
N ALA A 58 1.15 -6.31 -6.66
CA ALA A 58 2.41 -5.66 -6.30
C ALA A 58 3.59 -6.56 -6.63
N ARG A 59 3.54 -7.81 -6.16
CA ARG A 59 4.58 -8.82 -6.39
C ARG A 59 4.71 -9.21 -7.87
N ASN A 60 3.62 -9.48 -8.56
CA ASN A 60 3.66 -10.09 -9.89
C ASN A 60 3.85 -9.09 -11.04
N ARG A 61 3.37 -7.85 -10.88
CA ARG A 61 3.40 -6.83 -11.92
C ARG A 61 4.42 -5.71 -11.66
N TYR A 62 4.65 -5.41 -10.36
CA TYR A 62 5.50 -4.29 -9.96
C TYR A 62 6.75 -4.75 -9.20
N PHE A 63 6.91 -6.07 -8.97
CA PHE A 63 8.06 -6.68 -8.30
C PHE A 63 8.27 -6.18 -6.87
N GLN A 64 7.23 -5.64 -6.25
CA GLN A 64 7.20 -5.14 -4.89
C GLN A 64 6.75 -6.28 -3.96
N GLU A 65 7.65 -6.85 -3.19
CA GLU A 65 7.37 -7.87 -2.17
C GLU A 65 7.26 -7.20 -0.78
N TRP A 66 6.39 -6.18 -0.68
CA TRP A 66 6.31 -5.34 0.51
C TRP A 66 5.83 -6.07 1.77
N ASP A 67 5.05 -7.12 1.63
CA ASP A 67 4.70 -8.06 2.70
C ASP A 67 5.95 -8.73 3.28
N LYS A 68 6.89 -9.12 2.41
CA LYS A 68 8.18 -9.67 2.79
C LYS A 68 9.08 -8.59 3.42
N TRP A 69 9.08 -7.38 2.89
CA TRP A 69 9.89 -6.28 3.43
C TRP A 69 9.50 -5.93 4.87
N LEU A 70 8.19 -5.94 5.19
CA LEU A 70 7.70 -5.83 6.57
C LEU A 70 8.13 -7.03 7.42
N ALA A 71 8.00 -8.24 6.89
CA ALA A 71 8.34 -9.46 7.63
C ALA A 71 9.83 -9.58 7.96
N GLU A 72 10.70 -9.07 7.08
CA GLU A 72 12.16 -9.04 7.27
C GLU A 72 12.64 -7.79 8.03
N GLY A 73 11.75 -6.85 8.37
CA GLY A 73 12.12 -5.60 9.05
C GLY A 73 12.97 -4.68 8.17
N LEU A 74 12.85 -4.77 6.85
CA LEU A 74 13.57 -3.90 5.91
C LEU A 74 12.97 -2.49 5.84
N VAL A 75 11.71 -2.36 6.22
CA VAL A 75 10.98 -1.10 6.27
C VAL A 75 10.15 -1.04 7.56
N ASP A 76 9.98 0.14 8.12
CA ASP A 76 9.15 0.36 9.31
C ASP A 76 7.67 0.38 8.95
N TYR A 77 7.32 1.05 7.85
CA TYR A 77 5.94 1.12 7.38
C TYR A 77 5.86 1.00 5.85
N VAL A 78 4.79 0.35 5.41
CA VAL A 78 4.34 0.41 4.01
C VAL A 78 3.09 1.26 3.90
N LEU A 79 2.98 2.02 2.80
CA LEU A 79 1.84 2.85 2.48
C LEU A 79 1.17 2.29 1.20
N PRO A 80 0.26 1.30 1.31
CA PRO A 80 -0.49 0.79 0.16
C PRO A 80 -1.36 1.90 -0.43
N MET A 81 -1.10 2.30 -1.68
CA MET A 81 -1.81 3.38 -2.38
C MET A 81 -3.19 2.90 -2.84
N ASN A 82 -4.13 2.73 -1.91
CA ASN A 82 -5.50 2.27 -2.19
C ASN A 82 -6.38 3.44 -2.66
N TYR A 83 -6.24 3.80 -3.92
CA TYR A 83 -6.92 4.93 -4.55
C TYR A 83 -8.22 4.51 -5.27
N ALA A 84 -8.88 3.45 -4.80
CA ALA A 84 -10.20 3.07 -5.27
C ALA A 84 -11.19 4.24 -5.07
N SER A 85 -12.01 4.55 -6.08
CA SER A 85 -12.97 5.65 -6.03
C SER A 85 -14.19 5.36 -5.15
N ASP A 86 -14.53 4.09 -4.96
CA ASP A 86 -15.68 3.65 -4.16
C ASP A 86 -15.26 2.76 -2.98
N ILE A 87 -16.14 2.67 -1.99
CA ILE A 87 -15.88 1.94 -0.74
C ILE A 87 -15.77 0.42 -0.96
N ARG A 88 -16.48 -0.15 -1.93
CA ARG A 88 -16.43 -1.59 -2.21
C ARG A 88 -15.07 -1.99 -2.78
N GLY A 89 -14.57 -1.23 -3.76
CA GLY A 89 -13.22 -1.44 -4.30
C GLY A 89 -12.15 -1.22 -3.24
N PHE A 90 -12.36 -0.23 -2.37
CA PHE A 90 -11.46 0.06 -1.26
C PHE A 90 -11.40 -1.11 -0.25
N ALA A 91 -12.55 -1.62 0.18
CA ALA A 91 -12.66 -2.77 1.07
C ALA A 91 -12.07 -4.04 0.44
N GLY A 92 -12.36 -4.28 -0.84
CA GLY A 92 -11.81 -5.46 -1.54
C GLY A 92 -10.28 -5.51 -1.58
N VAL A 93 -9.61 -4.36 -1.62
CA VAL A 93 -8.15 -4.30 -1.48
C VAL A 93 -7.71 -4.69 -0.06
N ILE A 94 -8.45 -4.27 0.96
CA ILE A 94 -8.16 -4.63 2.36
C ILE A 94 -8.33 -6.14 2.56
N ASP A 95 -9.37 -6.74 2.00
CA ASP A 95 -9.57 -8.19 2.03
C ASP A 95 -8.38 -8.94 1.40
N GLU A 96 -7.87 -8.45 0.25
CA GLU A 96 -6.67 -9.03 -0.38
C GLU A 96 -5.41 -8.89 0.50
N ILE A 97 -5.31 -7.83 1.30
CA ILE A 97 -4.22 -7.67 2.28
C ILE A 97 -4.39 -8.68 3.40
N TYR A 98 -5.58 -8.85 3.94
CA TYR A 98 -5.87 -9.83 4.98
C TYR A 98 -5.56 -11.25 4.56
N ASP A 99 -5.85 -11.61 3.31
CA ASP A 99 -5.57 -12.93 2.75
C ASP A 99 -4.08 -13.25 2.64
N VAL A 100 -3.23 -12.24 2.48
CA VAL A 100 -1.80 -12.45 2.16
C VAL A 100 -0.89 -12.08 3.31
N VAL A 101 -1.23 -11.02 4.06
CA VAL A 101 -0.35 -10.44 5.09
C VAL A 101 -0.79 -10.90 6.48
N PRO A 102 0.02 -11.68 7.21
CA PRO A 102 -0.30 -12.08 8.57
C PRO A 102 -0.58 -10.87 9.48
N ASN A 103 -1.59 -11.00 10.35
CA ASN A 103 -2.09 -9.92 11.20
C ASN A 103 -1.02 -9.26 12.09
N LYS A 104 0.01 -10.00 12.50
CA LYS A 104 1.14 -9.46 13.27
C LYS A 104 1.92 -8.35 12.56
N TYR A 105 1.76 -8.22 11.23
CA TYR A 105 2.41 -7.18 10.43
C TYR A 105 1.46 -6.00 10.08
N TRP A 106 0.18 -6.09 10.41
CA TRP A 106 -0.77 -5.00 10.14
C TRP A 106 -0.41 -3.68 10.84
N PRO A 107 0.19 -3.67 12.05
CA PRO A 107 0.70 -2.42 12.64
C PRO A 107 1.83 -1.73 11.83
N GLY A 108 2.39 -2.38 10.83
CA GLY A 108 3.33 -1.80 9.86
C GLY A 108 2.66 -1.21 8.62
N ILE A 109 1.32 -1.19 8.54
CA ILE A 109 0.57 -0.70 7.39
C ILE A 109 -0.07 0.66 7.70
N ILE A 110 0.18 1.66 6.85
CA ILE A 110 -0.49 2.97 6.85
C ILE A 110 -1.28 3.05 5.55
N MET A 111 -2.62 2.98 5.62
CA MET A 111 -3.45 2.91 4.41
C MET A 111 -3.47 4.24 3.65
N GLY A 112 -3.03 4.23 2.40
CA GLY A 112 -3.07 5.38 1.51
C GLY A 112 -4.46 5.58 0.89
N ILE A 113 -5.04 6.75 1.09
CA ILE A 113 -6.37 7.13 0.59
C ILE A 113 -6.22 8.34 -0.33
N SER A 114 -6.76 8.27 -1.55
CA SER A 114 -6.80 9.45 -2.44
C SER A 114 -7.92 10.40 -2.01
N ILE A 115 -7.66 11.71 -2.08
CA ILE A 115 -8.65 12.75 -1.86
C ILE A 115 -8.93 13.60 -3.12
N PHE A 116 -8.23 13.32 -4.21
CA PHE A 116 -8.34 14.07 -5.46
C PHE A 116 -9.48 13.60 -6.38
N ASN A 117 -9.95 12.36 -6.23
CA ASN A 117 -10.88 11.69 -7.13
C ASN A 117 -12.21 11.29 -6.48
N GLN A 118 -12.54 11.84 -5.32
CA GLN A 118 -13.72 11.48 -4.55
C GLN A 118 -14.23 12.64 -3.68
N SER A 119 -15.45 12.50 -3.14
CA SER A 119 -16.02 13.47 -2.21
C SER A 119 -15.38 13.38 -0.81
N SER A 120 -15.59 14.41 0.00
CA SER A 120 -15.15 14.41 1.41
C SER A 120 -15.84 13.31 2.23
N LEU A 121 -17.11 13.03 1.94
CA LEU A 121 -17.88 11.96 2.61
C LEU A 121 -17.33 10.57 2.26
N ASP A 122 -17.03 10.32 0.98
CA ASP A 122 -16.38 9.06 0.57
C ASP A 122 -15.00 8.89 1.22
N SER A 123 -14.26 9.98 1.36
CA SER A 123 -12.97 9.97 2.05
C SER A 123 -13.14 9.66 3.54
N ARG A 124 -14.12 10.31 4.22
CA ARG A 124 -14.46 10.04 5.61
C ARG A 124 -14.83 8.56 5.82
N ASP A 125 -15.69 8.02 4.98
CA ASP A 125 -16.15 6.64 5.11
C ASP A 125 -15.01 5.63 4.96
N LYS A 126 -14.04 5.90 4.07
CA LYS A 126 -12.83 5.08 3.92
C LYS A 126 -11.87 5.23 5.11
N ILE A 127 -11.78 6.42 5.69
CA ILE A 127 -11.01 6.66 6.92
C ILE A 127 -11.63 5.85 8.06
N HIS A 128 -12.94 5.98 8.26
CA HIS A 128 -13.69 5.20 9.25
C HIS A 128 -13.43 3.70 9.08
N TYR A 129 -13.59 3.18 7.86
CA TYR A 129 -13.35 1.78 7.56
C TYR A 129 -11.89 1.38 7.87
N SER A 130 -10.91 2.23 7.52
CA SER A 130 -9.49 1.94 7.77
C SER A 130 -9.15 1.87 9.26
N ARG A 131 -9.85 2.60 10.11
CA ARG A 131 -9.59 2.65 11.57
C ARG A 131 -9.94 1.35 12.28
N ILE A 132 -10.90 0.60 11.76
CA ILE A 132 -11.33 -0.69 12.35
C ILE A 132 -10.54 -1.89 11.81
N THR A 133 -9.57 -1.68 10.90
CA THR A 133 -8.83 -2.77 10.24
C THR A 133 -7.67 -3.33 11.06
N GLY A 134 -7.25 -2.63 12.12
CA GLY A 134 -6.03 -2.97 12.86
C GLY A 134 -4.73 -2.47 12.21
N PHE A 135 -4.82 -1.66 11.16
CA PHE A 135 -3.66 -0.99 10.55
C PHE A 135 -3.18 0.16 11.43
N ARG A 136 -1.93 0.60 11.24
CA ARG A 136 -1.29 1.66 12.01
C ARG A 136 -2.02 3.00 11.90
N GLY A 137 -2.54 3.30 10.71
CA GLY A 137 -3.17 4.59 10.44
C GLY A 137 -3.45 4.80 8.96
N ILE A 138 -3.64 6.05 8.59
CA ILE A 138 -3.96 6.48 7.24
C ILE A 138 -2.98 7.54 6.73
N SER A 139 -2.86 7.64 5.41
CA SER A 139 -2.13 8.70 4.69
C SER A 139 -3.03 9.25 3.58
N LEU A 140 -3.28 10.55 3.58
CA LEU A 140 -4.11 11.20 2.56
C LEU A 140 -3.26 11.72 1.41
N PHE A 141 -3.61 11.40 0.19
CA PHE A 141 -2.92 11.85 -1.01
C PHE A 141 -3.89 12.62 -1.93
N SER A 142 -3.64 13.89 -2.19
CA SER A 142 -2.62 14.71 -1.59
C SER A 142 -3.24 16.04 -1.14
N TYR A 143 -2.63 16.68 -0.17
CA TYR A 143 -3.02 18.00 0.33
C TYR A 143 -3.14 19.02 -0.80
N ASP A 144 -2.18 19.09 -1.72
CA ASP A 144 -2.16 20.06 -2.83
C ASP A 144 -3.41 20.02 -3.71
N SER A 145 -4.06 18.87 -3.84
CA SER A 145 -5.27 18.74 -4.64
C SER A 145 -6.51 19.39 -4.02
N ARG A 146 -6.45 19.72 -2.71
CA ARG A 146 -7.57 20.27 -1.92
C ARG A 146 -7.16 21.46 -1.03
N LYS A 147 -5.95 22.00 -1.19
CA LYS A 147 -5.40 23.06 -0.33
C LYS A 147 -6.23 24.33 -0.30
N ASP A 148 -6.95 24.64 -1.40
CA ASP A 148 -7.79 25.82 -1.53
C ASP A 148 -9.26 25.54 -1.15
N ASP A 149 -9.61 24.32 -0.75
CA ASP A 149 -10.93 23.90 -0.32
C ASP A 149 -10.87 23.29 1.09
N LEU A 150 -10.70 24.12 2.09
CA LEU A 150 -10.62 23.68 3.48
C LEU A 150 -11.92 23.01 3.98
N SER A 151 -13.06 23.36 3.39
CA SER A 151 -14.35 22.74 3.73
C SER A 151 -14.40 21.25 3.40
N TYR A 152 -13.58 20.81 2.43
CA TYR A 152 -13.41 19.40 2.10
C TYR A 152 -12.94 18.55 3.30
N TYR A 153 -12.13 19.15 4.18
CA TYR A 153 -11.55 18.43 5.31
C TYR A 153 -12.46 18.35 6.52
N LEU A 154 -13.54 19.14 6.61
CA LEU A 154 -14.40 19.17 7.79
C LEU A 154 -14.97 17.79 8.17
N PRO A 155 -15.62 17.02 7.27
CA PRO A 155 -16.12 15.69 7.62
C PRO A 155 -15.00 14.70 8.01
N ILE A 156 -13.81 14.88 7.46
CA ILE A 156 -12.63 14.07 7.76
C ILE A 156 -12.14 14.35 9.18
N VAL A 157 -12.03 15.63 9.54
CA VAL A 157 -11.58 16.05 10.89
C VAL A 157 -12.61 15.63 11.93
N GLU A 158 -13.89 15.81 11.66
CA GLU A 158 -14.98 15.35 12.53
C GLU A 158 -14.88 13.85 12.82
N GLU A 159 -14.66 13.01 11.78
CA GLU A 159 -14.45 11.58 11.94
C GLU A 159 -13.21 11.26 12.78
N MET A 160 -12.11 12.00 12.57
CA MET A 160 -10.87 11.78 13.33
C MET A 160 -11.01 12.17 14.80
N MET A 161 -11.86 13.15 15.13
CA MET A 161 -12.07 13.64 16.49
C MET A 161 -13.14 12.85 17.25
N SER A 162 -14.13 12.25 16.56
CA SER A 162 -15.27 11.57 17.18
C SER A 162 -14.92 10.31 18.00
N ASN A 163 -13.73 9.77 17.84
CA ASN A 163 -13.31 8.50 18.47
C ASN A 163 -12.30 8.70 19.62
N GLY A 164 -12.25 9.85 20.24
CA GLY A 164 -11.49 10.11 21.46
C GLY A 164 -12.30 9.92 22.76
N GLU A 165 -13.57 9.53 22.66
CA GLU A 165 -14.52 9.48 23.80
C GLU A 165 -15.13 8.08 24.07
N GLU A 166 -14.50 6.98 23.60
CA GLU A 166 -14.87 5.62 24.02
C GLU A 166 -13.81 4.95 24.86
#